data_732582f887e197f4ec5f09c951234e36
#
_entry.id   732582f887e197f4ec5f09c951234e36
#
_cell.length_a   1.000
_cell.length_b   1.000
_cell.length_c   1.000
_cell.angle_alpha   90.00
_cell.angle_beta   90.00
_cell.angle_gamma   90.00
#
_symmetry.space_group_name_H-M   'P 1'
#
loop_
_entity.id
_entity.type
_entity.pdbx_description
1 polymer ?
#
loop_
_entity_poly.entity_id
_entity_poly.type
_entity_poly.pdbx_seq_one_letter_code
_entity_poly.pdbx_strand_id
1 'polypeptide(L)'
;MYTSYSTLQRKQLSKQAYTDTQSTYLLVYAPGRHKALQAALQNQLHRKFRLVTALEGELTPDVAGVLLVSEDVECIPTALTYFAAALREGADLAVCDASFGFDGSTALYLSTRHLPGSSCAIVSRALLDKVRAAARGRDSVTELLRLSHAMAQHSCCIPQALLHFRRELCAEDVFSATGKRAVVL
;
A
#
# COMPACT_ATOMS: atom_id res chain seq x y z
N MET A 1 11.79 -17.92 3.90
CA MET A 1 12.06 -17.95 2.46
C MET A 1 11.38 -16.71 1.87
N TYR A 2 12.12 -15.64 1.57
CA TYR A 2 11.55 -14.46 0.93
C TYR A 2 11.19 -14.84 -0.50
N THR A 3 9.91 -14.86 -0.80
CA THR A 3 9.45 -15.01 -2.19
C THR A 3 10.02 -13.82 -2.95
N SER A 4 10.82 -14.07 -3.96
CA SER A 4 11.49 -13.04 -4.71
C SER A 4 10.43 -12.10 -5.31
N TYR A 5 10.54 -10.82 -5.05
CA TYR A 5 9.71 -9.75 -5.60
C TYR A 5 9.81 -9.63 -7.15
N SER A 6 10.48 -10.56 -7.82
CA SER A 6 10.64 -10.61 -9.26
C SER A 6 9.33 -10.80 -10.04
N THR A 7 8.24 -11.17 -9.36
CA THR A 7 6.92 -11.40 -9.98
C THR A 7 5.98 -10.20 -9.97
N LEU A 8 6.33 -9.09 -9.27
CA LEU A 8 5.52 -7.87 -9.31
C LEU A 8 5.68 -7.19 -10.69
N GLN A 9 4.71 -7.35 -11.55
CA GLN A 9 4.69 -6.65 -12.83
C GLN A 9 4.32 -5.18 -12.61
N ARG A 10 5.13 -4.25 -13.16
CA ARG A 10 4.73 -2.85 -13.29
C ARG A 10 3.60 -2.79 -14.30
N LYS A 11 2.41 -2.42 -13.84
CA LYS A 11 1.21 -2.37 -14.66
C LYS A 11 0.73 -0.93 -14.79
N GLN A 12 0.68 -0.44 -16.01
CA GLN A 12 -0.06 0.79 -16.30
C GLN A 12 -1.55 0.43 -16.29
N LEU A 13 -2.29 1.07 -15.40
CA LEU A 13 -3.73 0.82 -15.26
C LEU A 13 -4.49 1.36 -16.46
N SER A 14 -5.53 0.65 -16.90
CA SER A 14 -6.35 1.08 -18.02
C SER A 14 -7.16 2.34 -17.70
N LYS A 15 -7.47 3.14 -18.70
CA LYS A 15 -8.32 4.33 -18.54
C LYS A 15 -9.70 3.95 -17.98
N GLN A 16 -10.24 2.81 -18.37
CA GLN A 16 -11.52 2.27 -17.90
C GLN A 16 -11.51 2.02 -16.38
N ALA A 17 -10.39 1.52 -15.85
CA ALA A 17 -10.26 1.24 -14.42
C ALA A 17 -10.41 2.49 -13.55
N TYR A 18 -10.04 3.67 -14.05
CA TYR A 18 -10.22 4.93 -13.32
C TYR A 18 -11.64 5.46 -13.35
N THR A 19 -12.38 5.23 -14.45
CA THR A 19 -13.70 5.83 -14.66
C THR A 19 -14.73 5.37 -13.63
N ASP A 20 -14.66 4.10 -13.23
CA ASP A 20 -15.66 3.48 -12.35
C ASP A 20 -15.18 3.31 -10.89
N THR A 21 -14.04 3.90 -10.51
CA THR A 21 -13.48 3.70 -9.17
C THR A 21 -14.39 4.15 -8.04
N GLN A 22 -15.23 5.16 -8.27
CA GLN A 22 -16.11 5.72 -7.24
C GLN A 22 -17.16 4.72 -6.70
N SER A 23 -17.42 3.62 -7.41
CA SER A 23 -18.28 2.53 -6.92
C SER A 23 -17.58 1.59 -5.96
N THR A 24 -16.23 1.57 -5.97
CA THR A 24 -15.39 0.65 -5.20
C THR A 24 -15.26 1.11 -3.76
N TYR A 25 -15.76 0.32 -2.79
CA TYR A 25 -15.62 0.67 -1.38
C TYR A 25 -14.34 0.12 -0.80
N LEU A 26 -13.56 0.99 -0.17
CA LEU A 26 -12.26 0.67 0.42
C LEU A 26 -12.28 0.88 1.93
N LEU A 27 -11.56 0.03 2.65
CA LEU A 27 -11.14 0.35 4.01
C LEU A 27 -9.68 0.80 4.01
N VAL A 28 -9.35 1.72 4.90
CA VAL A 28 -7.97 2.09 5.23
C VAL A 28 -7.73 1.61 6.65
N TYR A 29 -6.96 0.55 6.81
CA TYR A 29 -6.64 -0.03 8.10
C TYR A 29 -5.30 0.50 8.60
N ALA A 30 -5.36 1.34 9.62
CA ALA A 30 -4.21 2.00 10.22
C ALA A 30 -4.35 1.98 11.75
N PRO A 31 -3.91 0.92 12.43
CA PRO A 31 -3.97 0.84 13.88
C PRO A 31 -2.97 1.82 14.51
N GLY A 32 -3.46 2.68 15.41
CA GLY A 32 -2.65 3.69 16.08
C GLY A 32 -2.99 5.13 15.67
N ARG A 33 -2.06 6.05 15.97
CA ARG A 33 -2.22 7.48 15.67
C ARG A 33 -1.46 7.83 14.37
N HIS A 34 -2.20 8.00 13.30
CA HIS A 34 -1.68 8.36 11.97
C HIS A 34 -2.21 9.75 11.59
N LYS A 35 -1.62 10.82 12.16
CA LYS A 35 -2.09 12.19 11.94
C LYS A 35 -1.92 12.67 10.50
N ALA A 36 -0.79 12.35 9.89
CA ALA A 36 -0.51 12.72 8.51
C ALA A 36 -1.46 12.01 7.54
N LEU A 37 -1.67 10.71 7.73
CA LEU A 37 -2.62 9.93 6.96
C LEU A 37 -4.04 10.47 7.10
N GLN A 38 -4.51 10.76 8.32
CA GLN A 38 -5.84 11.30 8.55
C GLN A 38 -6.07 12.62 7.83
N ALA A 39 -5.10 13.55 7.87
CA ALA A 39 -5.16 14.82 7.17
C ALA A 39 -5.17 14.61 5.64
N ALA A 40 -4.35 13.71 5.12
CA ALA A 40 -4.27 13.40 3.69
C ALA A 40 -5.54 12.73 3.17
N LEU A 41 -6.20 11.90 3.97
CA LEU A 41 -7.44 11.22 3.59
C LEU A 41 -8.62 12.21 3.40
N GLN A 42 -8.63 13.34 4.09
CA GLN A 42 -9.66 14.38 3.89
C GLN A 42 -9.65 14.96 2.48
N ASN A 43 -8.49 14.93 1.82
CA ASN A 43 -8.28 15.50 0.48
C ASN A 43 -8.35 14.46 -0.65
N GLN A 44 -8.71 13.19 -0.37
CA GLN A 44 -8.81 12.16 -1.40
C GLN A 44 -9.95 12.47 -2.39
N LEU A 45 -9.69 12.26 -3.67
CA LEU A 45 -10.70 12.36 -4.73
C LEU A 45 -11.67 11.16 -4.71
N HIS A 46 -11.16 9.99 -4.38
CA HIS A 46 -11.99 8.81 -4.11
C HIS A 46 -12.72 8.99 -2.78
N ARG A 47 -14.05 9.00 -2.79
CA ARG A 47 -14.87 9.30 -1.61
C ARG A 47 -15.45 8.09 -0.91
N LYS A 48 -15.44 6.94 -1.54
CA LYS A 48 -16.04 5.73 -1.02
C LYS A 48 -15.03 4.90 -0.23
N PHE A 49 -14.62 5.44 0.91
CA PHE A 49 -13.69 4.77 1.83
C PHE A 49 -14.01 5.08 3.28
N ARG A 50 -13.46 4.27 4.19
CA ARG A 50 -13.51 4.48 5.64
C ARG A 50 -12.16 4.16 6.27
N LEU A 51 -11.69 5.02 7.18
CA LEU A 51 -10.52 4.76 8.02
C LEU A 51 -10.97 3.96 9.24
N VAL A 52 -10.27 2.86 9.52
CA VAL A 52 -10.55 1.97 10.65
C VAL A 52 -9.26 1.64 11.41
N THR A 53 -9.37 1.47 12.72
CA THR A 53 -8.27 1.08 13.61
C THR A 53 -8.32 -0.39 14.04
N ALA A 54 -9.42 -1.08 13.71
CA ALA A 54 -9.61 -2.51 13.87
C ALA A 54 -10.35 -3.05 12.65
N LEU A 55 -10.12 -4.30 12.28
CA LEU A 55 -10.79 -4.95 11.15
C LEU A 55 -12.05 -5.73 11.58
N GLU A 56 -12.17 -6.03 12.88
CA GLU A 56 -13.30 -6.79 13.40
C GLU A 56 -14.61 -6.02 13.22
N GLY A 57 -15.61 -6.66 12.61
CA GLY A 57 -16.91 -6.06 12.32
C GLY A 57 -16.95 -5.06 11.16
N GLU A 58 -15.79 -4.67 10.60
CA GLU A 58 -15.70 -3.66 9.53
C GLU A 58 -15.69 -4.26 8.11
N LEU A 59 -15.37 -5.55 8.01
CA LEU A 59 -15.27 -6.24 6.73
C LEU A 59 -16.65 -6.68 6.22
N THR A 60 -17.45 -5.73 5.78
CA THR A 60 -18.77 -5.97 5.15
C THR A 60 -18.61 -6.51 3.72
N PRO A 61 -19.64 -7.17 3.14
CA PRO A 61 -19.54 -7.77 1.80
C PRO A 61 -19.26 -6.79 0.66
N ASP A 62 -19.56 -5.51 0.84
CA ASP A 62 -19.34 -4.45 -0.15
C ASP A 62 -17.90 -3.89 -0.14
N VAL A 63 -17.08 -4.26 0.85
CA VAL A 63 -15.66 -3.89 0.90
C VAL A 63 -14.90 -4.64 -0.18
N ALA A 64 -14.39 -3.91 -1.16
CA ALA A 64 -13.61 -4.47 -2.26
C ALA A 64 -12.16 -4.78 -1.87
N GLY A 65 -11.59 -3.98 -0.98
CA GLY A 65 -10.22 -4.18 -0.51
C GLY A 65 -9.85 -3.27 0.65
N VAL A 66 -8.71 -3.56 1.24
CA VAL A 66 -8.19 -2.87 2.42
C VAL A 66 -6.79 -2.35 2.16
N LEU A 67 -6.60 -1.05 2.30
CA LEU A 67 -5.28 -0.44 2.34
C LEU A 67 -4.69 -0.66 3.75
N LEU A 68 -3.69 -1.51 3.83
CA LEU A 68 -2.96 -1.81 5.06
C LEU A 68 -1.85 -0.77 5.23
N VAL A 69 -1.82 -0.08 6.37
CA VAL A 69 -0.84 0.99 6.67
C VAL A 69 -0.19 0.73 8.02
N SER A 70 1.12 0.51 8.04
CA SER A 70 1.87 0.17 9.26
C SER A 70 2.56 1.37 9.91
N GLU A 71 2.74 2.48 9.20
CA GLU A 71 3.40 3.68 9.71
C GLU A 71 2.70 4.95 9.23
N ASP A 72 2.99 6.10 9.86
CA ASP A 72 2.37 7.37 9.47
C ASP A 72 2.87 7.83 8.10
N VAL A 73 1.95 8.01 7.18
CA VAL A 73 2.23 8.28 5.77
C VAL A 73 1.27 9.34 5.25
N GLU A 74 1.75 10.20 4.39
CA GLU A 74 0.92 11.09 3.60
C GLU A 74 0.59 10.42 2.26
N CYS A 75 -0.63 10.62 1.76
CA CYS A 75 -1.02 10.13 0.45
C CYS A 75 -1.50 11.28 -0.43
N ILE A 76 -1.11 11.26 -1.71
CA ILE A 76 -1.58 12.26 -2.67
C ILE A 76 -3.09 12.14 -2.88
N PRO A 77 -3.79 13.19 -3.33
CA PRO A 77 -5.26 13.20 -3.45
C PRO A 77 -5.86 12.10 -4.34
N THR A 78 -5.07 11.54 -5.24
CA THR A 78 -5.50 10.48 -6.17
C THR A 78 -5.13 9.08 -5.71
N ALA A 79 -4.43 8.90 -4.57
CA ALA A 79 -3.88 7.62 -4.16
C ALA A 79 -4.94 6.51 -4.08
N LEU A 80 -6.06 6.75 -3.39
CA LEU A 80 -7.13 5.76 -3.28
C LEU A 80 -7.80 5.44 -4.62
N THR A 81 -7.85 6.40 -5.54
CA THR A 81 -8.35 6.17 -6.91
C THR A 81 -7.45 5.16 -7.65
N TYR A 82 -6.14 5.31 -7.56
CA TYR A 82 -5.20 4.35 -8.17
C TYR A 82 -5.30 2.96 -7.55
N PHE A 83 -5.40 2.88 -6.24
CA PHE A 83 -5.57 1.59 -5.56
C PHE A 83 -6.90 0.92 -5.90
N ALA A 84 -8.01 1.68 -5.96
CA ALA A 84 -9.29 1.17 -6.40
C ALA A 84 -9.24 0.66 -7.85
N ALA A 85 -8.57 1.38 -8.75
CA ALA A 85 -8.38 0.98 -10.13
C ALA A 85 -7.59 -0.33 -10.25
N ALA A 86 -6.53 -0.51 -9.45
CA ALA A 86 -5.74 -1.74 -9.43
C ALA A 86 -6.58 -2.96 -9.03
N LEU A 87 -7.43 -2.83 -8.00
CA LEU A 87 -8.35 -3.89 -7.58
C LEU A 87 -9.37 -4.22 -8.68
N ARG A 88 -9.93 -3.21 -9.35
CA ARG A 88 -10.86 -3.41 -10.47
C ARG A 88 -10.23 -4.11 -11.67
N GLU A 89 -8.94 -3.95 -11.85
CA GLU A 89 -8.15 -4.70 -12.85
C GLU A 89 -7.73 -6.09 -12.40
N GLY A 90 -8.25 -6.56 -11.27
CA GLY A 90 -8.05 -7.90 -10.77
C GLY A 90 -6.77 -8.10 -9.97
N ALA A 91 -6.14 -7.04 -9.47
CA ALA A 91 -5.03 -7.21 -8.55
C ALA A 91 -5.52 -7.75 -7.19
N ASP A 92 -4.85 -8.79 -6.69
CA ASP A 92 -5.02 -9.26 -5.32
C ASP A 92 -4.27 -8.36 -4.34
N LEU A 93 -3.09 -7.91 -4.77
CA LEU A 93 -2.18 -7.04 -4.03
C LEU A 93 -1.65 -5.95 -4.95
N ALA A 94 -1.76 -4.69 -4.53
CA ALA A 94 -1.09 -3.61 -5.22
C ALA A 94 -0.25 -2.77 -4.26
N VAL A 95 0.96 -2.47 -4.71
CA VAL A 95 1.89 -1.53 -4.09
C VAL A 95 2.12 -0.35 -5.04
N CYS A 96 2.74 0.72 -4.57
CA CYS A 96 3.07 1.88 -5.40
C CYS A 96 4.52 2.31 -5.17
N ASP A 97 4.97 3.25 -5.98
CA ASP A 97 6.18 3.99 -5.66
C ASP A 97 5.87 4.97 -4.51
N ALA A 98 6.87 5.29 -3.71
CA ALA A 98 6.75 6.20 -2.59
C ALA A 98 7.94 7.16 -2.54
N SER A 99 7.75 8.33 -1.95
CA SER A 99 8.82 9.27 -1.65
C SER A 99 9.18 9.23 -0.16
N PHE A 100 10.45 9.49 0.13
CA PHE A 100 11.04 9.50 1.47
C PHE A 100 11.94 10.71 1.62
N GLY A 101 12.12 11.22 2.84
CA GLY A 101 13.20 12.09 3.16
C GLY A 101 14.55 11.36 3.00
N PHE A 102 15.57 12.04 2.50
CA PHE A 102 16.92 11.53 2.40
C PHE A 102 17.89 12.69 2.66
N ASP A 103 18.80 12.50 3.61
CA ASP A 103 19.85 13.45 3.97
C ASP A 103 19.35 14.90 4.18
N GLY A 104 18.23 15.03 4.89
CA GLY A 104 17.67 16.32 5.34
C GLY A 104 17.03 17.22 4.28
N SER A 105 17.18 16.93 2.99
CA SER A 105 16.69 17.84 1.95
C SER A 105 16.22 17.21 0.64
N THR A 106 16.57 15.97 0.37
CA THR A 106 16.32 15.34 -0.93
C THR A 106 15.20 14.29 -0.81
N ALA A 107 14.20 14.37 -1.67
CA ALA A 107 13.19 13.31 -1.76
C ALA A 107 13.75 12.13 -2.55
N LEU A 108 13.78 10.97 -1.93
CA LEU A 108 14.14 9.72 -2.58
C LEU A 108 12.86 8.97 -2.98
N TYR A 109 12.78 8.56 -4.24
CA TYR A 109 11.66 7.79 -4.76
C TYR A 109 12.03 6.31 -4.84
N LEU A 110 11.32 5.48 -4.08
CA LEU A 110 11.49 4.04 -4.10
C LEU A 110 10.14 3.35 -4.29
N SER A 111 10.16 2.22 -4.98
CA SER A 111 9.01 1.32 -4.95
C SER A 111 8.89 0.72 -3.55
N THR A 112 7.68 0.75 -2.98
CA THR A 112 7.40 0.15 -1.66
C THR A 112 7.70 -1.35 -1.63
N ARG A 113 7.78 -1.99 -2.80
CA ARG A 113 8.20 -3.40 -2.95
C ARG A 113 9.63 -3.68 -2.46
N HIS A 114 10.49 -2.67 -2.49
CA HIS A 114 11.91 -2.81 -2.10
C HIS A 114 12.16 -2.52 -0.64
N LEU A 115 11.15 -2.04 0.09
CA LEU A 115 11.31 -1.77 1.50
C LEU A 115 11.22 -3.06 2.31
N PRO A 116 12.14 -3.30 3.24
CA PRO A 116 12.04 -4.42 4.17
C PRO A 116 10.74 -4.29 4.97
N GLY A 117 9.80 -5.25 4.82
CA GLY A 117 8.48 -5.17 5.40
C GLY A 117 7.67 -4.03 4.81
N SER A 118 7.15 -4.20 3.57
CA SER A 118 6.36 -3.15 2.91
C SER A 118 5.37 -2.51 3.88
N SER A 119 5.54 -1.20 4.10
CA SER A 119 4.80 -0.48 5.13
C SER A 119 3.37 -0.15 4.71
N CYS A 120 3.04 -0.35 3.42
CA CYS A 120 1.74 -0.02 2.88
C CYS A 120 1.45 -0.80 1.59
N ALA A 121 0.28 -1.41 1.51
CA ALA A 121 -0.23 -2.04 0.28
C ALA A 121 -1.75 -2.11 0.33
N ILE A 122 -2.42 -2.09 -0.83
CA ILE A 122 -3.81 -2.47 -0.91
C ILE A 122 -3.93 -3.96 -1.17
N VAL A 123 -4.84 -4.59 -0.43
CA VAL A 123 -5.11 -6.03 -0.50
C VAL A 123 -6.56 -6.22 -0.86
N SER A 124 -6.86 -7.07 -1.85
CA SER A 124 -8.25 -7.41 -2.19
C SER A 124 -8.95 -8.10 -1.01
N ARG A 125 -10.25 -7.95 -0.92
CA ARG A 125 -11.05 -8.60 0.13
C ARG A 125 -10.83 -10.12 0.14
N ALA A 126 -10.84 -10.74 -1.03
CA ALA A 126 -10.67 -12.18 -1.15
C ALA A 126 -9.31 -12.69 -0.66
N LEU A 127 -8.23 -11.93 -0.95
CA LEU A 127 -6.90 -12.25 -0.42
C LEU A 127 -6.83 -12.00 1.09
N LEU A 128 -7.39 -10.89 1.58
CA LEU A 128 -7.37 -10.55 3.00
C LEU A 128 -8.06 -11.61 3.86
N ASP A 129 -9.19 -12.15 3.41
CA ASP A 129 -9.89 -13.23 4.14
C ASP A 129 -9.01 -14.48 4.28
N LYS A 130 -8.28 -14.87 3.22
CA LYS A 130 -7.31 -15.97 3.27
C LYS A 130 -6.15 -15.67 4.20
N VAL A 131 -5.62 -14.45 4.13
CA VAL A 131 -4.49 -13.99 4.95
C VAL A 131 -4.87 -13.99 6.44
N ARG A 132 -6.04 -13.47 6.80
CA ARG A 132 -6.52 -13.47 8.19
C ARG A 132 -6.73 -14.88 8.74
N ALA A 133 -7.26 -15.79 7.93
CA ALA A 133 -7.37 -17.19 8.30
C ALA A 133 -5.98 -17.82 8.59
N ALA A 134 -4.97 -17.49 7.76
CA ALA A 134 -3.60 -17.95 7.95
C ALA A 134 -2.92 -17.28 9.16
N ALA A 135 -3.24 -16.02 9.44
CA ALA A 135 -2.69 -15.26 10.57
C ALA A 135 -3.24 -15.73 11.94
N ARG A 136 -4.29 -16.55 11.96
CA ARG A 136 -4.88 -17.10 13.19
C ARG A 136 -5.27 -16.02 14.21
N GLY A 137 -5.90 -14.93 13.75
CA GLY A 137 -6.36 -13.83 14.59
C GLY A 137 -5.28 -12.81 14.96
N ARG A 138 -4.09 -12.88 14.35
CA ARG A 138 -3.06 -11.84 14.50
C ARG A 138 -3.27 -10.77 13.43
N ASP A 139 -4.08 -9.77 13.73
CA ASP A 139 -4.38 -8.66 12.79
C ASP A 139 -3.30 -7.54 12.83
N SER A 140 -2.05 -7.88 13.15
CA SER A 140 -0.93 -6.94 13.01
C SER A 140 -0.74 -6.60 11.53
N VAL A 141 -0.69 -5.29 11.21
CA VAL A 141 -0.50 -4.83 9.81
C VAL A 141 0.73 -5.44 9.18
N THR A 142 1.84 -5.50 9.90
CA THR A 142 3.10 -6.08 9.40
C THR A 142 2.94 -7.56 9.03
N GLU A 143 2.24 -8.33 9.85
CA GLU A 143 2.01 -9.75 9.56
C GLU A 143 1.02 -9.93 8.41
N LEU A 144 -0.05 -9.13 8.37
CA LEU A 144 -1.00 -9.14 7.26
C LEU A 144 -0.31 -8.78 5.94
N LEU A 145 0.55 -7.75 5.92
CA LEU A 145 1.33 -7.38 4.73
C LEU A 145 2.27 -8.51 4.31
N ARG A 146 3.02 -9.07 5.26
CA ARG A 146 3.94 -10.19 4.98
C ARG A 146 3.22 -11.39 4.36
N LEU A 147 2.09 -11.79 4.93
CA LEU A 147 1.29 -12.90 4.42
C LEU A 147 0.64 -12.56 3.07
N SER A 148 0.15 -11.32 2.90
CA SER A 148 -0.42 -10.87 1.62
C SER A 148 0.59 -10.98 0.48
N HIS A 149 1.84 -10.55 0.72
CA HIS A 149 2.91 -10.70 -0.28
C HIS A 149 3.24 -12.17 -0.59
N ALA A 150 3.15 -13.04 0.41
CA ALA A 150 3.43 -14.47 0.22
C ALA A 150 2.29 -15.22 -0.51
N MET A 151 1.06 -14.76 -0.38
CA MET A 151 -0.14 -15.49 -0.83
C MET A 151 -0.81 -14.88 -2.08
N ALA A 152 -0.43 -13.66 -2.45
CA ALA A 152 -1.00 -13.00 -3.63
C ALA A 152 -0.63 -13.74 -4.93
N GLN A 153 -1.62 -13.94 -5.79
CA GLN A 153 -1.44 -14.54 -7.10
C GLN A 153 -1.27 -13.48 -8.20
N HIS A 154 -2.01 -12.37 -8.07
CA HIS A 154 -2.01 -11.26 -9.02
C HIS A 154 -1.55 -9.97 -8.32
N SER A 155 -0.24 -9.80 -8.29
CA SER A 155 0.37 -8.61 -7.68
C SER A 155 0.76 -7.58 -8.74
N CYS A 156 0.54 -6.30 -8.45
CA CYS A 156 1.00 -5.22 -9.31
C CYS A 156 1.72 -4.11 -8.54
N CYS A 157 2.60 -3.40 -9.24
CA CYS A 157 3.21 -2.17 -8.75
C CYS A 157 2.73 -1.00 -9.60
N ILE A 158 2.07 -0.05 -8.99
CA ILE A 158 1.64 1.20 -9.61
C ILE A 158 2.87 2.10 -9.71
N PRO A 159 3.33 2.46 -10.94
CA PRO A 159 4.58 3.18 -11.15
C PRO A 159 4.40 4.69 -10.91
N GLN A 160 3.83 5.04 -9.78
CA GLN A 160 3.61 6.43 -9.35
C GLN A 160 3.86 6.55 -7.86
N ALA A 161 4.48 7.66 -7.44
CA ALA A 161 4.68 7.99 -6.04
C ALA A 161 3.35 8.48 -5.43
N LEU A 162 2.57 7.54 -4.94
CA LEU A 162 1.26 7.82 -4.31
C LEU A 162 1.37 8.15 -2.83
N LEU A 163 2.48 7.77 -2.20
CA LEU A 163 2.70 7.86 -0.77
C LEU A 163 3.97 8.66 -0.48
N HIS A 164 3.94 9.42 0.60
CA HIS A 164 5.11 10.08 1.15
C HIS A 164 5.30 9.65 2.60
N PHE A 165 6.41 8.97 2.85
CA PHE A 165 6.79 8.54 4.20
C PHE A 165 7.59 9.63 4.89
N ARG A 166 7.19 10.00 6.09
CA ARG A 166 7.86 11.06 6.88
C ARG A 166 9.20 10.65 7.46
N ARG A 167 9.52 9.38 7.43
CA ARG A 167 10.82 8.91 7.87
C ARG A 167 11.89 9.24 6.83
N GLU A 168 13.07 9.56 7.32
CA GLU A 168 14.26 9.62 6.48
C GLU A 168 14.85 8.22 6.29
N LEU A 169 15.36 7.97 5.09
CA LEU A 169 16.14 6.78 4.80
C LEU A 169 17.61 7.15 4.81
N CYS A 170 18.44 6.36 5.46
CA CYS A 170 19.89 6.48 5.34
C CYS A 170 20.43 5.72 4.11
N ALA A 171 21.69 5.98 3.74
CA ALA A 171 22.31 5.32 2.60
C ALA A 171 22.34 3.80 2.72
N GLU A 172 22.42 3.26 3.94
CA GLU A 172 22.40 1.83 4.24
C GLU A 172 21.04 1.20 4.00
N ASP A 173 19.96 1.91 4.35
CA ASP A 173 18.58 1.48 4.05
C ASP A 173 18.36 1.35 2.54
N VAL A 174 18.83 2.34 1.79
CA VAL A 174 18.72 2.34 0.32
C VAL A 174 19.55 1.22 -0.28
N PHE A 175 20.76 1.00 0.20
CA PHE A 175 21.61 -0.10 -0.26
C PHE A 175 20.99 -1.45 0.04
N SER A 176 20.46 -1.64 1.25
CA SER A 176 19.79 -2.88 1.64
C SER A 176 18.55 -3.15 0.80
N ALA A 177 17.80 -2.10 0.44
CA ALA A 177 16.58 -2.21 -0.35
C ALA A 177 16.83 -2.44 -1.85
N THR A 178 17.88 -1.85 -2.42
CA THR A 178 18.09 -1.81 -3.87
C THR A 178 19.31 -2.57 -4.35
N GLY A 179 20.22 -2.96 -3.46
CA GLY A 179 21.56 -3.50 -3.80
C GLY A 179 22.47 -2.46 -4.47
N LYS A 180 22.09 -1.18 -4.48
CA LYS A 180 22.85 -0.08 -5.09
C LYS A 180 23.14 0.98 -4.04
N ARG A 181 24.33 1.57 -4.10
CA ARG A 181 24.66 2.74 -3.27
C ARG A 181 23.79 3.92 -3.70
N ALA A 182 23.25 4.64 -2.71
CA ALA A 182 22.54 5.88 -2.98
C ALA A 182 23.52 6.86 -3.63
N VAL A 183 23.12 7.43 -4.76
CA VAL A 183 23.81 8.56 -5.38
C VAL A 183 22.97 9.78 -5.05
N VAL A 184 23.52 10.70 -4.26
CA VAL A 184 22.91 12.02 -4.03
C VAL A 184 23.13 12.80 -5.32
N LEU A 185 22.06 13.22 -5.97
CA LEU A 185 22.10 14.08 -7.16
C LEU A 185 22.02 15.54 -6.72
#